data_32ef4a20f8456c58cd985564618092c1
#
_entry.id   32ef4a20f8456c58cd985564618092c1
#
_cell.length_a   1.000
_cell.length_b   1.000
_cell.length_c   1.000
_cell.angle_alpha   90.00
_cell.angle_beta   90.00
_cell.angle_gamma   90.00
#
_symmetry.space_group_name_H-M   'P 1'
#
loop_
_entity.id
_entity.type
_entity.pdbx_description
1 polymer ?
#
loop_
_entity_poly.entity_id
_entity_poly.type
_entity_poly.pdbx_seq_one_letter_code
_entity_poly.pdbx_strand_id
1 'polypeptide(L)'
;MKIASILPYKENYSNKNAGAVSLWVSDFMKYSSYKNSITVFGHTNTRKYLTKNYVNINLKSINSKISSSTKEYSNNIIKHLTKNYFDIVEIHNRPIMVEDFVKSIESKIILYLHNDPKTMKGSKTKNEKLFLLENVDKIVFISEWIKKQFFSNLDFSDHNKTEVIYHSIDPIKKLSKKKKQIIFVGKLNEAKGYDLFCEAVDKVLKKYHDWKAFSIGDEKRFQEYYTNENQINLGLLDNKKVLKIFQESEIAVIPSRWDEPFGRTALESSSRGCATIISNKGGLTETTNDAIVLKKSF
;
A
#
# COMPACT_ATOMS: atom_id res chain seq x y z
N MET A 1 17.45 -17.74 12.13
CA MET A 1 17.29 -16.88 10.92
C MET A 1 16.86 -15.49 11.38
N LYS A 2 17.59 -14.44 11.01
CA LYS A 2 17.27 -13.02 11.28
C LYS A 2 16.87 -12.34 9.98
N ILE A 3 15.81 -11.55 10.01
CA ILE A 3 15.25 -10.89 8.84
C ILE A 3 15.22 -9.37 9.06
N ALA A 4 15.76 -8.60 8.14
CA ALA A 4 15.65 -7.15 8.11
C ALA A 4 14.58 -6.76 7.07
N SER A 5 13.48 -6.15 7.50
CA SER A 5 12.43 -5.66 6.61
C SER A 5 12.54 -4.13 6.48
N ILE A 6 12.90 -3.64 5.29
CA ILE A 6 13.27 -2.25 5.04
C ILE A 6 12.13 -1.53 4.34
N LEU A 7 11.52 -0.58 5.03
CA LEU A 7 10.45 0.27 4.50
C LEU A 7 10.99 1.39 3.60
N PRO A 8 10.19 1.94 2.70
CA PRO A 8 10.53 3.19 2.01
C PRO A 8 10.75 4.33 3.01
N TYR A 9 11.74 5.19 2.79
CA TYR A 9 12.10 6.27 3.73
C TYR A 9 11.00 7.32 3.98
N LYS A 10 9.98 7.39 3.11
CA LYS A 10 8.80 8.28 3.29
C LYS A 10 7.62 7.56 3.91
N GLU A 11 7.76 6.29 4.25
CA GLU A 11 6.69 5.47 4.80
C GLU A 11 6.64 5.62 6.33
N ASN A 12 5.52 6.06 6.86
CA ASN A 12 5.37 6.25 8.30
C ASN A 12 4.90 4.94 8.97
N TYR A 13 5.72 4.39 9.86
CA TYR A 13 5.44 3.13 10.57
C TYR A 13 4.85 3.39 11.96
N SER A 14 3.70 4.07 12.00
CA SER A 14 3.01 4.39 13.27
C SER A 14 1.50 4.26 13.13
N ASN A 15 0.79 4.14 14.26
CA ASN A 15 -0.68 4.03 14.29
C ASN A 15 -1.38 5.25 13.64
N LYS A 16 -0.75 6.41 13.66
CA LYS A 16 -1.23 7.60 12.94
C LYS A 16 -0.54 7.66 11.59
N ASN A 17 -1.29 7.74 10.52
CA ASN A 17 -0.81 7.96 9.15
C ASN A 17 0.12 6.85 8.60
N ALA A 18 -0.08 5.61 9.02
CA ALA A 18 0.61 4.48 8.39
C ALA A 18 0.21 4.37 6.92
N GLY A 19 1.18 4.26 6.03
CA GLY A 19 0.94 3.98 4.63
C GLY A 19 0.63 2.51 4.38
N ALA A 20 0.25 2.18 3.14
CA ALA A 20 -0.17 0.83 2.75
C ALA A 20 0.94 -0.22 2.96
N VAL A 21 2.20 0.14 2.68
CA VAL A 21 3.36 -0.75 2.87
C VAL A 21 3.60 -1.01 4.35
N SER A 22 3.52 0.02 5.19
CA SER A 22 3.67 -0.10 6.65
C SER A 22 2.60 -1.00 7.26
N LEU A 23 1.36 -0.84 6.84
CA LEU A 23 0.25 -1.70 7.28
C LEU A 23 0.45 -3.14 6.83
N TRP A 24 0.89 -3.36 5.59
CA TRP A 24 1.17 -4.70 5.07
C TRP A 24 2.28 -5.40 5.88
N VAL A 25 3.42 -4.72 6.10
CA VAL A 25 4.52 -5.28 6.91
C VAL A 25 4.06 -5.60 8.33
N SER A 26 3.29 -4.71 8.95
CA SER A 26 2.76 -4.92 10.30
C SER A 26 1.79 -6.10 10.37
N ASP A 27 0.88 -6.23 9.39
CA ASP A 27 -0.07 -7.34 9.32
C ASP A 27 0.67 -8.67 9.05
N PHE A 28 1.64 -8.68 8.13
CA PHE A 28 2.48 -9.85 7.86
C PHE A 28 3.23 -10.31 9.10
N MET A 29 3.90 -9.39 9.82
CA MET A 29 4.62 -9.72 11.04
C MET A 29 3.73 -10.35 12.12
N LYS A 30 2.47 -9.92 12.22
CA LYS A 30 1.53 -10.41 13.22
C LYS A 30 1.28 -11.91 13.09
N TYR A 31 1.25 -12.44 11.88
CA TYR A 31 0.94 -13.84 11.59
C TYR A 31 2.17 -14.68 11.21
N SER A 32 3.29 -14.06 10.92
CA SER A 32 4.53 -14.77 10.58
C SER A 32 5.02 -15.64 11.74
N SER A 33 5.40 -16.87 11.44
CA SER A 33 6.16 -17.74 12.37
C SER A 33 7.52 -17.13 12.75
N TYR A 34 8.05 -16.24 11.92
CA TYR A 34 9.32 -15.53 12.13
C TYR A 34 9.19 -14.15 12.78
N LYS A 35 8.01 -13.78 13.29
CA LYS A 35 7.73 -12.45 13.86
C LYS A 35 8.75 -11.92 14.87
N ASN A 36 9.32 -12.82 15.67
CA ASN A 36 10.34 -12.47 16.68
C ASN A 36 11.75 -12.30 16.08
N SER A 37 11.96 -12.75 14.86
CA SER A 37 13.23 -12.69 14.12
C SER A 37 13.27 -11.56 13.10
N ILE A 38 12.15 -10.87 12.89
CA ILE A 38 12.02 -9.75 11.94
C ILE A 38 12.30 -8.44 12.67
N THR A 39 13.23 -7.64 12.15
CA THR A 39 13.47 -6.25 12.53
C THR A 39 13.05 -5.34 11.40
N VAL A 40 12.16 -4.41 11.66
CA VAL A 40 11.70 -3.43 10.67
C VAL A 40 12.56 -2.18 10.73
N PHE A 41 13.08 -1.74 9.59
CA PHE A 41 13.84 -0.51 9.43
C PHE A 41 13.01 0.53 8.69
N GLY A 42 12.96 1.75 9.18
CA GLY A 42 12.20 2.82 8.54
C GLY A 42 12.60 4.20 9.05
N HIS A 43 11.96 5.24 8.51
CA HIS A 43 12.10 6.62 8.98
C HIS A 43 10.73 7.14 9.39
N THR A 44 10.53 7.30 10.69
CA THR A 44 9.22 7.68 11.27
C THR A 44 9.43 8.81 12.28
N ASN A 45 8.65 9.87 12.16
CA ASN A 45 8.79 11.09 12.98
C ASN A 45 8.12 10.98 14.37
N THR A 46 7.59 9.80 14.74
CA THR A 46 6.96 9.57 16.04
C THR A 46 7.69 8.46 16.79
N ARG A 47 7.49 8.39 18.12
CA ARG A 47 8.09 7.34 18.96
C ARG A 47 7.13 6.15 19.22
N LYS A 48 5.92 6.13 18.63
CA LYS A 48 4.94 5.04 18.77
C LYS A 48 4.88 4.27 17.47
N TYR A 49 5.55 3.14 17.40
CA TYR A 49 5.65 2.30 16.22
C TYR A 49 4.59 1.19 16.20
N LEU A 50 4.30 0.64 15.02
CA LEU A 50 3.33 -0.46 14.84
C LEU A 50 3.81 -1.76 15.50
N THR A 51 5.12 -2.00 15.56
CA THR A 51 5.71 -3.17 16.21
C THR A 51 6.85 -2.77 17.15
N LYS A 52 7.20 -3.66 18.09
CA LYS A 52 8.30 -3.43 19.04
C LYS A 52 9.69 -3.52 18.38
N ASN A 53 9.87 -4.44 17.44
CA ASN A 53 11.14 -4.67 16.74
C ASN A 53 11.27 -3.67 15.56
N TYR A 54 11.42 -2.40 15.87
CA TYR A 54 11.58 -1.33 14.90
C TYR A 54 12.83 -0.51 15.16
N VAL A 55 13.61 -0.28 14.12
CA VAL A 55 14.80 0.59 14.13
C VAL A 55 14.49 1.83 13.32
N ASN A 56 14.45 2.97 13.99
CA ASN A 56 14.24 4.26 13.32
C ASN A 56 15.55 4.78 12.76
N ILE A 57 15.60 4.97 11.45
CA ILE A 57 16.76 5.51 10.74
C ILE A 57 16.64 7.04 10.72
N ASN A 58 17.48 7.70 11.50
CA ASN A 58 17.53 9.15 11.50
C ASN A 58 18.24 9.65 10.23
N LEU A 59 17.53 10.49 9.48
CA LEU A 59 18.11 11.27 8.39
C LEU A 59 18.52 12.63 8.96
N LYS A 60 19.76 13.01 8.78
CA LYS A 60 20.21 14.35 9.16
C LYS A 60 19.52 15.33 8.23
N SER A 61 19.01 16.44 8.80
CA SER A 61 18.52 17.57 8.00
C SER A 61 19.69 18.07 7.14
N ILE A 62 19.70 17.76 5.87
CA ILE A 62 20.88 17.98 5.04
C ILE A 62 20.65 19.16 4.12
N ASN A 63 21.68 19.96 4.06
CA ASN A 63 22.01 20.73 2.86
C ASN A 63 21.97 19.76 1.64
N SER A 64 20.84 19.74 0.96
CA SER A 64 20.43 18.81 -0.10
C SER A 64 21.32 18.83 -1.37
N LYS A 65 22.50 19.46 -1.30
CA LYS A 65 23.42 19.62 -2.43
C LYS A 65 24.38 18.43 -2.64
N ILE A 66 24.52 17.51 -1.67
CA ILE A 66 25.60 16.52 -1.70
C ILE A 66 25.13 15.05 -1.85
N SER A 67 23.95 14.69 -1.34
CA SER A 67 23.40 13.34 -1.57
C SER A 67 21.88 13.32 -1.55
N SER A 68 21.26 12.39 -2.28
CA SER A 68 19.80 12.18 -2.20
C SER A 68 19.41 11.55 -0.87
N SER A 69 18.23 11.90 -0.33
CA SER A 69 17.69 11.29 0.90
C SER A 69 17.62 9.76 0.83
N THR A 70 17.44 9.21 -0.36
CA THR A 70 17.44 7.75 -0.58
C THR A 70 18.83 7.15 -0.37
N LYS A 71 19.89 7.81 -0.85
CA LYS A 71 21.27 7.33 -0.71
C LYS A 71 21.73 7.39 0.74
N GLU A 72 21.41 8.48 1.46
CA GLU A 72 21.70 8.60 2.89
C GLU A 72 20.97 7.52 3.70
N TYR A 73 19.70 7.31 3.42
CA TYR A 73 18.89 6.27 4.04
C TYR A 73 19.48 4.88 3.81
N SER A 74 19.82 4.55 2.54
CA SER A 74 20.50 3.32 2.16
C SER A 74 21.79 3.11 2.95
N ASN A 75 22.68 4.10 2.96
CA ASN A 75 23.97 4.04 3.65
C ASN A 75 23.82 3.84 5.17
N ASN A 76 22.84 4.52 5.80
CA ASN A 76 22.60 4.37 7.22
C ASN A 76 22.08 2.98 7.59
N ILE A 77 21.23 2.38 6.76
CA ILE A 77 20.77 0.99 6.95
C ILE A 77 21.93 0.01 6.76
N ILE A 78 22.72 0.15 5.70
CA ILE A 78 23.88 -0.72 5.43
C ILE A 78 24.83 -0.72 6.63
N LYS A 79 25.11 0.44 7.23
CA LYS A 79 25.90 0.53 8.47
C LYS A 79 25.33 -0.26 9.65
N HIS A 80 24.00 -0.40 9.74
CA HIS A 80 23.36 -1.25 10.74
C HIS A 80 23.50 -2.72 10.40
N LEU A 81 23.32 -3.09 9.14
CA LEU A 81 23.37 -4.48 8.67
C LEU A 81 24.79 -5.06 8.73
N THR A 82 25.83 -4.26 8.45
CA THR A 82 27.23 -4.65 8.55
C THR A 82 27.70 -4.88 9.99
N LYS A 83 27.05 -4.20 10.97
CA LYS A 83 27.34 -4.42 12.40
C LYS A 83 26.58 -5.60 12.99
N ASN A 84 25.42 -5.94 12.40
CA ASN A 84 24.53 -6.99 12.87
C ASN A 84 24.15 -7.85 11.68
N TYR A 85 24.61 -9.09 11.65
CA TYR A 85 24.29 -10.01 10.56
C TYR A 85 22.79 -10.33 10.49
N PHE A 86 22.25 -10.31 9.27
CA PHE A 86 20.92 -10.75 8.92
C PHE A 86 21.01 -11.79 7.81
N ASP A 87 20.23 -12.85 7.91
CA ASP A 87 20.19 -13.91 6.87
C ASP A 87 19.45 -13.43 5.62
N ILE A 88 18.40 -12.63 5.82
CA ILE A 88 17.53 -12.11 4.76
C ILE A 88 17.33 -10.61 4.96
N VAL A 89 17.38 -9.89 3.85
CA VAL A 89 17.05 -8.46 3.75
C VAL A 89 15.90 -8.27 2.77
N GLU A 90 14.76 -7.85 3.27
CA GLU A 90 13.58 -7.49 2.48
C GLU A 90 13.59 -5.99 2.18
N ILE A 91 13.59 -5.62 0.91
CA ILE A 91 13.53 -4.22 0.46
C ILE A 91 12.14 -3.94 -0.10
N HIS A 92 11.39 -3.07 0.56
CA HIS A 92 10.04 -2.73 0.12
C HIS A 92 10.04 -1.50 -0.77
N ASN A 93 9.59 -1.67 -2.02
CA ASN A 93 9.22 -0.59 -2.94
C ASN A 93 10.33 0.43 -3.23
N ARG A 94 11.60 -0.01 -3.17
CA ARG A 94 12.79 0.83 -3.44
C ARG A 94 13.85 0.08 -4.24
N PRO A 95 13.55 -0.32 -5.50
CA PRO A 95 14.49 -1.09 -6.33
C PRO A 95 15.81 -0.36 -6.55
N ILE A 96 15.85 0.98 -6.57
CA ILE A 96 17.08 1.77 -6.67
C ILE A 96 18.10 1.50 -5.54
N MET A 97 17.67 0.98 -4.39
CA MET A 97 18.56 0.67 -3.27
C MET A 97 19.30 -0.66 -3.46
N VAL A 98 18.78 -1.57 -4.30
CA VAL A 98 19.31 -2.93 -4.46
C VAL A 98 20.80 -2.92 -4.82
N GLU A 99 21.23 -2.04 -5.73
CA GLU A 99 22.63 -1.95 -6.13
C GLU A 99 23.59 -1.67 -4.96
N ASP A 100 23.22 -0.76 -4.06
CA ASP A 100 24.03 -0.45 -2.88
C ASP A 100 24.10 -1.63 -1.93
N PHE A 101 23.00 -2.35 -1.76
CA PHE A 101 22.93 -3.50 -0.85
C PHE A 101 23.72 -4.68 -1.38
N VAL A 102 23.55 -5.06 -2.65
CA VAL A 102 24.29 -6.14 -3.28
C VAL A 102 25.83 -5.94 -3.17
N LYS A 103 26.30 -4.70 -3.24
CA LYS A 103 27.72 -4.37 -3.12
C LYS A 103 28.24 -4.37 -1.66
N SER A 104 27.33 -4.38 -0.67
CA SER A 104 27.71 -4.08 0.73
C SER A 104 27.39 -5.17 1.74
N ILE A 105 26.52 -6.12 1.42
CA ILE A 105 26.08 -7.18 2.32
C ILE A 105 26.05 -8.54 1.62
N GLU A 106 26.20 -9.60 2.41
CA GLU A 106 26.15 -10.99 1.92
C GLU A 106 24.78 -11.67 2.15
N SER A 107 23.84 -10.96 2.77
CA SER A 107 22.49 -11.45 3.05
C SER A 107 21.72 -11.75 1.77
N LYS A 108 20.80 -12.72 1.81
CA LYS A 108 19.82 -12.90 0.73
C LYS A 108 18.92 -11.69 0.61
N ILE A 109 18.71 -11.21 -0.61
CA ILE A 109 17.90 -10.02 -0.88
C ILE A 109 16.57 -10.40 -1.52
N ILE A 110 15.47 -10.00 -0.88
CA ILE A 110 14.10 -10.11 -1.42
C ILE A 110 13.58 -8.70 -1.70
N LEU A 111 13.21 -8.45 -2.93
CA LEU A 111 12.61 -7.17 -3.34
C LEU A 111 11.10 -7.28 -3.44
N TYR A 112 10.37 -6.49 -2.67
CA TYR A 112 8.91 -6.37 -2.74
C TYR A 112 8.51 -5.14 -3.56
N LEU A 113 7.72 -5.32 -4.62
CA LEU A 113 7.20 -4.24 -5.46
C LEU A 113 5.71 -4.02 -5.17
N HIS A 114 5.42 -2.89 -4.52
CA HIS A 114 4.07 -2.47 -4.11
C HIS A 114 3.47 -1.41 -5.04
N ASN A 115 4.23 -0.88 -5.99
CA ASN A 115 3.78 0.11 -6.98
C ASN A 115 4.21 -0.33 -8.38
N ASP A 116 3.68 0.36 -9.39
CA ASP A 116 4.04 0.11 -10.78
C ASP A 116 5.55 0.28 -11.01
N PRO A 117 6.26 -0.81 -11.38
CA PRO A 117 7.70 -0.79 -11.63
C PRO A 117 8.11 0.22 -12.70
N LYS A 118 7.24 0.52 -13.67
CA LYS A 118 7.51 1.51 -14.73
C LYS A 118 7.67 2.93 -14.18
N THR A 119 7.16 3.20 -12.99
CA THR A 119 7.22 4.53 -12.38
C THR A 119 8.35 4.69 -11.37
N MET A 120 9.02 3.59 -10.97
CA MET A 120 10.04 3.58 -9.92
C MET A 120 11.46 3.55 -10.50
N LYS A 121 12.33 4.44 -10.02
CA LYS A 121 13.77 4.39 -10.32
C LYS A 121 14.37 3.05 -9.86
N GLY A 122 15.16 2.42 -10.73
CA GLY A 122 15.76 1.12 -10.50
C GLY A 122 14.91 -0.07 -10.99
N SER A 123 13.75 0.19 -11.63
CA SER A 123 12.92 -0.84 -12.26
C SER A 123 12.17 -0.37 -13.51
N LYS A 124 12.49 0.83 -14.05
CA LYS A 124 11.80 1.38 -15.23
C LYS A 124 12.24 0.76 -16.53
N THR A 125 13.54 0.66 -16.74
CA THR A 125 14.17 0.23 -17.99
C THR A 125 14.34 -1.29 -18.02
N LYS A 126 14.51 -1.84 -19.23
CA LYS A 126 14.84 -3.25 -19.44
C LYS A 126 16.11 -3.63 -18.65
N ASN A 127 17.17 -2.82 -18.75
CA ASN A 127 18.44 -3.09 -18.07
C ASN A 127 18.32 -3.08 -16.55
N GLU A 128 17.56 -2.12 -15.96
CA GLU A 128 17.31 -2.09 -14.52
C GLU A 128 16.58 -3.36 -14.06
N LYS A 129 15.59 -3.84 -14.81
CA LYS A 129 14.85 -5.06 -14.47
C LYS A 129 15.70 -6.32 -14.59
N LEU A 130 16.52 -6.43 -15.65
CA LEU A 130 17.47 -7.52 -15.80
C LEU A 130 18.49 -7.54 -14.67
N PHE A 131 19.03 -6.36 -14.30
CA PHE A 131 19.91 -6.23 -13.13
C PHE A 131 19.25 -6.74 -11.85
N LEU A 132 17.98 -6.40 -11.60
CA LEU A 132 17.24 -6.89 -10.43
C LEU A 132 17.11 -8.42 -10.46
N LEU A 133 16.69 -9.01 -11.58
CA LEU A 133 16.54 -10.47 -11.73
C LEU A 133 17.85 -11.21 -11.54
N GLU A 134 18.97 -10.63 -11.97
CA GLU A 134 20.30 -11.20 -11.80
C GLU A 134 20.74 -11.18 -10.33
N ASN A 135 20.57 -10.04 -9.64
CA ASN A 135 21.25 -9.72 -8.38
C ASN A 135 20.43 -9.91 -7.12
N VAL A 136 19.11 -10.15 -7.20
CA VAL A 136 18.30 -10.48 -6.02
C VAL A 136 17.96 -11.98 -5.98
N ASP A 137 17.70 -12.50 -4.80
CA ASP A 137 17.28 -13.90 -4.61
C ASP A 137 15.79 -14.09 -4.99
N LYS A 138 14.96 -13.10 -4.71
CA LYS A 138 13.52 -13.14 -5.03
C LYS A 138 12.97 -11.74 -5.29
N ILE A 139 12.03 -11.64 -6.24
CA ILE A 139 11.18 -10.46 -6.45
C ILE A 139 9.73 -10.86 -6.17
N VAL A 140 9.10 -10.17 -5.24
CA VAL A 140 7.70 -10.39 -4.86
C VAL A 140 6.85 -9.22 -5.37
N PHE A 141 5.81 -9.55 -6.09
CA PHE A 141 4.79 -8.62 -6.57
C PHE A 141 3.53 -8.74 -5.71
N ILE A 142 2.84 -7.64 -5.46
CA ILE A 142 1.61 -7.65 -4.66
C ILE A 142 0.36 -7.94 -5.49
N SER A 143 0.49 -8.09 -6.82
CA SER A 143 -0.59 -8.44 -7.75
C SER A 143 -0.03 -8.99 -9.05
N GLU A 144 -0.83 -9.74 -9.79
CA GLU A 144 -0.50 -10.17 -11.16
C GLU A 144 -0.36 -8.96 -12.10
N TRP A 145 -1.15 -7.90 -11.85
CA TRP A 145 -1.02 -6.66 -12.60
C TRP A 145 0.38 -6.05 -12.45
N ILE A 146 0.92 -5.95 -11.23
CA ILE A 146 2.28 -5.46 -10.98
C ILE A 146 3.31 -6.36 -11.67
N LYS A 147 3.17 -7.69 -11.57
CA LYS A 147 4.02 -8.65 -12.26
C LYS A 147 4.01 -8.40 -13.78
N LYS A 148 2.83 -8.25 -14.38
CA LYS A 148 2.68 -7.91 -15.80
C LYS A 148 3.34 -6.58 -16.17
N GLN A 149 3.22 -5.54 -15.32
CA GLN A 149 3.92 -4.27 -15.55
C GLN A 149 5.45 -4.43 -15.49
N PHE A 150 5.96 -5.28 -14.60
CA PHE A 150 7.40 -5.56 -14.52
C PHE A 150 7.92 -6.21 -15.81
N PHE A 151 7.24 -7.21 -16.32
CA PHE A 151 7.67 -7.94 -17.50
C PHE A 151 7.32 -7.27 -18.85
N SER A 152 6.54 -6.20 -18.85
CA SER A 152 5.95 -5.61 -20.08
C SER A 152 6.94 -5.13 -21.15
N ASN A 153 8.21 -4.92 -20.82
CA ASN A 153 9.29 -4.55 -21.75
C ASN A 153 10.45 -5.55 -21.75
N LEU A 154 10.20 -6.77 -21.27
CA LEU A 154 11.10 -7.90 -21.35
C LEU A 154 10.59 -8.89 -22.41
N ASP A 155 11.47 -9.72 -22.96
CA ASP A 155 11.14 -10.70 -23.99
C ASP A 155 10.53 -11.99 -23.42
N PHE A 156 10.28 -12.02 -22.11
CA PHE A 156 9.67 -13.12 -21.36
C PHE A 156 8.72 -12.55 -20.30
N SER A 157 7.76 -13.36 -19.85
CA SER A 157 6.67 -12.94 -18.96
C SER A 157 6.76 -13.48 -17.53
N ASP A 158 7.76 -14.33 -17.25
CA ASP A 158 7.98 -14.94 -15.94
C ASP A 158 9.45 -15.29 -15.71
N HIS A 159 9.83 -15.52 -14.45
CA HIS A 159 11.17 -15.91 -14.04
C HIS A 159 11.10 -16.68 -12.71
N ASN A 160 11.96 -17.69 -12.52
CA ASN A 160 11.97 -18.56 -11.34
C ASN A 160 12.23 -17.84 -10.00
N LYS A 161 12.80 -16.64 -10.04
CA LYS A 161 12.99 -15.77 -8.87
C LYS A 161 11.77 -14.89 -8.57
N THR A 162 10.67 -15.00 -9.30
CA THR A 162 9.51 -14.11 -9.14
C THR A 162 8.31 -14.83 -8.52
N GLU A 163 7.52 -14.10 -7.74
CA GLU A 163 6.34 -14.62 -7.08
C GLU A 163 5.30 -13.53 -6.86
N VAL A 164 4.03 -13.88 -6.85
CA VAL A 164 2.95 -12.96 -6.46
C VAL A 164 2.45 -13.34 -5.08
N ILE A 165 2.50 -12.37 -4.14
CA ILE A 165 1.97 -12.51 -2.79
C ILE A 165 1.01 -11.36 -2.54
N TYR A 166 -0.29 -11.65 -2.54
CA TYR A 166 -1.33 -10.65 -2.32
C TYR A 166 -1.30 -10.08 -0.90
N HIS A 167 -1.83 -8.88 -0.75
CA HIS A 167 -2.11 -8.35 0.57
C HIS A 167 -3.16 -9.20 1.28
N SER A 168 -2.98 -9.37 2.57
CA SER A 168 -3.95 -10.00 3.45
C SER A 168 -4.41 -9.02 4.53
N ILE A 169 -5.54 -9.33 5.15
CA ILE A 169 -6.10 -8.55 6.26
C ILE A 169 -6.70 -9.49 7.29
N ASP A 170 -6.74 -9.04 8.54
CA ASP A 170 -7.36 -9.78 9.63
C ASP A 170 -8.82 -10.12 9.31
N PRO A 171 -9.22 -11.39 9.39
CA PRO A 171 -10.62 -11.76 9.24
C PRO A 171 -11.46 -11.16 10.39
N ILE A 172 -12.72 -10.85 10.11
CA ILE A 172 -13.66 -10.52 11.17
C ILE A 172 -14.25 -11.81 11.77
N LYS A 173 -14.39 -11.82 13.08
CA LYS A 173 -15.00 -12.97 13.79
C LYS A 173 -16.52 -13.01 13.66
N LYS A 174 -17.15 -11.84 13.54
CA LYS A 174 -18.61 -11.69 13.46
C LYS A 174 -18.99 -10.47 12.63
N LEU A 175 -19.90 -10.63 11.70
CA LEU A 175 -20.50 -9.53 10.98
C LEU A 175 -21.36 -8.68 11.91
N SER A 176 -21.24 -7.37 11.82
CA SER A 176 -22.12 -6.42 12.51
C SER A 176 -23.42 -6.23 11.71
N LYS A 177 -24.48 -5.80 12.39
CA LYS A 177 -25.66 -5.29 11.71
C LYS A 177 -25.25 -4.08 10.87
N LYS A 178 -25.56 -4.12 9.58
CA LYS A 178 -25.24 -3.07 8.64
C LYS A 178 -26.19 -1.89 8.81
N LYS A 179 -25.67 -0.71 8.50
CA LYS A 179 -26.42 0.55 8.44
C LYS A 179 -26.53 0.97 6.97
N LYS A 180 -27.59 1.67 6.60
CA LYS A 180 -27.79 2.27 5.28
C LYS A 180 -26.73 3.37 5.04
N GLN A 181 -25.50 2.93 4.78
CA GLN A 181 -24.33 3.79 4.62
C GLN A 181 -23.56 3.39 3.38
N ILE A 182 -23.18 4.39 2.59
CA ILE A 182 -22.29 4.27 1.44
C ILE A 182 -20.97 4.93 1.81
N ILE A 183 -19.84 4.28 1.58
CA ILE A 183 -18.55 4.80 2.02
C ILE A 183 -17.51 4.84 0.89
N PHE A 184 -16.76 5.93 0.85
CA PHE A 184 -15.53 6.11 0.09
C PHE A 184 -14.36 6.28 1.05
N VAL A 185 -13.24 5.59 0.77
CA VAL A 185 -11.99 5.74 1.55
C VAL A 185 -10.82 5.89 0.61
N GLY A 186 -10.11 7.00 0.71
CA GLY A 186 -8.95 7.29 -0.14
C GLY A 186 -8.62 8.78 -0.18
N LYS A 187 -7.66 9.16 -1.03
CA LYS A 187 -7.42 10.58 -1.30
C LYS A 187 -8.64 11.19 -1.97
N LEU A 188 -9.05 12.36 -1.49
CA LEU A 188 -10.25 13.06 -1.97
C LEU A 188 -9.95 13.82 -3.27
N ASN A 189 -9.58 13.09 -4.33
CA ASN A 189 -9.22 13.66 -5.63
C ASN A 189 -9.78 12.84 -6.82
N GLU A 190 -9.72 13.43 -7.99
CA GLU A 190 -10.22 12.84 -9.25
C GLU A 190 -9.51 11.52 -9.62
N ALA A 191 -8.20 11.38 -9.33
CA ALA A 191 -7.47 10.16 -9.63
C ALA A 191 -8.05 8.95 -8.87
N LYS A 192 -8.62 9.17 -7.68
CA LYS A 192 -9.33 8.16 -6.88
C LYS A 192 -10.84 8.11 -7.19
N GLY A 193 -11.33 8.96 -8.12
CA GLY A 193 -12.72 9.03 -8.50
C GLY A 193 -13.64 9.61 -7.44
N TYR A 194 -13.11 10.48 -6.56
CA TYR A 194 -13.90 11.07 -5.49
C TYR A 194 -15.04 11.94 -6.00
N ASP A 195 -14.83 12.69 -7.06
CA ASP A 195 -15.85 13.45 -7.79
C ASP A 195 -16.99 12.54 -8.31
N LEU A 196 -16.65 11.40 -8.91
CA LEU A 196 -17.65 10.40 -9.37
C LEU A 196 -18.46 9.85 -8.20
N PHE A 197 -17.78 9.56 -7.07
CA PHE A 197 -18.45 9.13 -5.86
C PHE A 197 -19.45 10.20 -5.39
N CYS A 198 -19.04 11.46 -5.31
CA CYS A 198 -19.89 12.56 -4.83
C CYS A 198 -21.12 12.76 -5.74
N GLU A 199 -20.92 12.75 -7.06
CA GLU A 199 -22.02 12.87 -8.03
C GLU A 199 -23.02 11.70 -7.92
N ALA A 200 -22.50 10.47 -7.81
CA ALA A 200 -23.35 9.28 -7.73
C ALA A 200 -24.17 9.24 -6.44
N VAL A 201 -23.54 9.53 -5.28
CA VAL A 201 -24.24 9.50 -4.00
C VAL A 201 -25.23 10.64 -3.85
N ASP A 202 -24.98 11.82 -4.42
CA ASP A 202 -25.96 12.93 -4.43
C ASP A 202 -27.28 12.49 -5.09
N LYS A 203 -27.20 11.80 -6.24
CA LYS A 203 -28.36 11.24 -6.93
C LYS A 203 -29.10 10.19 -6.09
N VAL A 204 -28.35 9.33 -5.39
CA VAL A 204 -28.90 8.28 -4.53
C VAL A 204 -29.59 8.89 -3.31
N LEU A 205 -28.95 9.84 -2.63
CA LEU A 205 -29.46 10.46 -1.40
C LEU A 205 -30.70 11.33 -1.65
N LYS A 206 -30.85 11.92 -2.83
CA LYS A 206 -32.08 12.61 -3.25
C LYS A 206 -33.27 11.67 -3.39
N LYS A 207 -33.03 10.38 -3.62
CA LYS A 207 -34.09 9.37 -3.74
C LYS A 207 -34.31 8.55 -2.46
N TYR A 208 -33.24 8.32 -1.70
CA TYR A 208 -33.23 7.49 -0.51
C TYR A 208 -32.74 8.30 0.70
N HIS A 209 -33.67 9.07 1.30
CA HIS A 209 -33.36 10.04 2.36
C HIS A 209 -32.92 9.41 3.70
N ASP A 210 -33.13 8.11 3.87
CA ASP A 210 -32.71 7.33 5.05
C ASP A 210 -31.30 6.74 4.92
N TRP A 211 -30.60 6.98 3.80
CA TRP A 211 -29.21 6.66 3.59
C TRP A 211 -28.28 7.82 3.93
N LYS A 212 -27.05 7.48 4.29
CA LYS A 212 -25.96 8.44 4.47
C LYS A 212 -24.74 8.02 3.64
N ALA A 213 -24.00 8.99 3.15
CA ALA A 213 -22.74 8.77 2.48
C ALA A 213 -21.58 9.35 3.29
N PHE A 214 -20.51 8.58 3.43
CA PHE A 214 -19.31 9.01 4.14
C PHE A 214 -18.11 9.00 3.22
N SER A 215 -17.27 10.01 3.33
CA SER A 215 -15.93 10.01 2.76
C SER A 215 -14.88 10.08 3.86
N ILE A 216 -13.79 9.30 3.72
CA ILE A 216 -12.67 9.27 4.65
C ILE A 216 -11.38 9.46 3.87
N GLY A 217 -10.63 10.48 4.24
CA GLY A 217 -9.36 10.83 3.62
C GLY A 217 -9.10 12.31 3.70
N ASP A 218 -8.00 12.74 3.10
CA ASP A 218 -7.69 14.14 2.92
C ASP A 218 -7.07 14.40 1.54
N GLU A 219 -7.10 15.64 1.12
CA GLU A 219 -6.35 16.19 0.00
C GLU A 219 -6.16 17.69 0.24
N LYS A 220 -4.94 18.18 0.18
CA LYS A 220 -4.62 19.60 0.43
C LYS A 220 -5.30 20.56 -0.56
N ARG A 221 -5.63 20.04 -1.74
CA ARG A 221 -6.34 20.78 -2.80
C ARG A 221 -7.78 20.32 -2.92
N PHE A 222 -8.36 19.90 -1.79
CA PHE A 222 -9.72 19.41 -1.73
C PHE A 222 -10.70 20.48 -2.20
N GLN A 223 -11.61 20.08 -3.09
CA GLN A 223 -12.80 20.85 -3.46
C GLN A 223 -14.02 20.09 -2.96
N GLU A 224 -14.98 20.81 -2.41
CA GLU A 224 -16.26 20.22 -2.07
C GLU A 224 -17.07 19.96 -3.34
N TYR A 225 -17.36 18.67 -3.58
CA TYR A 225 -18.14 18.22 -4.74
C TYR A 225 -19.59 17.86 -4.38
N TYR A 226 -20.04 18.17 -3.16
CA TYR A 226 -21.33 17.75 -2.66
C TYR A 226 -22.12 18.90 -2.04
N THR A 227 -23.46 18.79 -2.14
CA THR A 227 -24.41 19.76 -1.58
C THR A 227 -25.45 19.09 -0.67
N ASN A 228 -25.45 17.74 -0.58
CA ASN A 228 -26.44 17.00 0.19
C ASN A 228 -26.01 16.89 1.66
N GLU A 229 -26.91 17.23 2.59
CA GLU A 229 -26.66 17.19 4.04
C GLU A 229 -26.33 15.79 4.59
N ASN A 230 -26.80 14.73 3.91
CA ASN A 230 -26.51 13.34 4.27
C ASN A 230 -25.17 12.84 3.70
N GLN A 231 -24.41 13.67 3.01
CA GLN A 231 -23.05 13.39 2.56
C GLN A 231 -22.04 14.06 3.50
N ILE A 232 -21.26 13.26 4.22
CA ILE A 232 -20.44 13.71 5.33
C ILE A 232 -18.98 13.33 5.10
N ASN A 233 -18.09 14.31 5.15
CA ASN A 233 -16.66 14.07 5.15
C ASN A 233 -16.14 13.90 6.58
N LEU A 234 -15.57 12.75 6.90
CA LEU A 234 -15.02 12.42 8.21
C LEU A 234 -13.53 12.78 8.37
N GLY A 235 -12.93 13.34 7.32
CA GLY A 235 -11.50 13.64 7.31
C GLY A 235 -10.61 12.40 7.37
N LEU A 236 -9.35 12.59 7.75
CA LEU A 236 -8.37 11.51 7.87
C LEU A 236 -8.58 10.75 9.20
N LEU A 237 -8.80 9.45 9.11
CA LEU A 237 -8.94 8.56 10.27
C LEU A 237 -7.81 7.52 10.33
N ASP A 238 -7.54 7.00 11.53
CA ASP A 238 -6.69 5.83 11.68
C ASP A 238 -7.35 4.56 11.09
N ASN A 239 -6.53 3.60 10.65
CA ASN A 239 -7.01 2.41 9.95
C ASN A 239 -8.02 1.59 10.80
N LYS A 240 -7.86 1.54 12.13
CA LYS A 240 -8.80 0.81 13.01
C LYS A 240 -10.21 1.42 12.97
N LYS A 241 -10.31 2.74 12.94
CA LYS A 241 -11.59 3.44 12.80
C LYS A 241 -12.20 3.22 11.42
N VAL A 242 -11.36 3.28 10.36
CA VAL A 242 -11.80 2.97 8.99
C VAL A 242 -12.40 1.57 8.91
N LEU A 243 -11.72 0.55 9.43
CA LEU A 243 -12.20 -0.83 9.45
C LEU A 243 -13.51 -0.99 10.21
N LYS A 244 -13.69 -0.25 11.32
CA LYS A 244 -14.96 -0.25 12.07
C LYS A 244 -16.09 0.36 11.25
N ILE A 245 -15.85 1.46 10.56
CA ILE A 245 -16.86 2.10 9.71
C ILE A 245 -17.24 1.18 8.54
N PHE A 246 -16.27 0.53 7.88
CA PHE A 246 -16.56 -0.50 6.88
C PHE A 246 -17.43 -1.63 7.45
N GLN A 247 -17.15 -2.08 8.68
CA GLN A 247 -17.92 -3.13 9.32
C GLN A 247 -19.40 -2.71 9.54
N GLU A 248 -19.68 -1.42 9.72
CA GLU A 248 -21.01 -0.88 9.90
C GLU A 248 -21.70 -0.48 8.59
N SER A 249 -20.95 -0.25 7.49
CA SER A 249 -21.47 0.24 6.21
C SER A 249 -21.95 -0.90 5.30
N GLU A 250 -23.06 -0.69 4.60
CA GLU A 250 -23.56 -1.65 3.61
C GLU A 250 -22.76 -1.63 2.32
N ILE A 251 -22.42 -0.47 1.78
CA ILE A 251 -21.82 -0.30 0.46
C ILE A 251 -20.49 0.44 0.58
N ALA A 252 -19.46 -0.06 -0.10
CA ALA A 252 -18.20 0.65 -0.30
C ALA A 252 -17.95 0.88 -1.80
N VAL A 253 -17.50 2.08 -2.17
CA VAL A 253 -17.28 2.47 -3.56
C VAL A 253 -15.84 2.90 -3.76
N ILE A 254 -15.12 2.24 -4.68
CA ILE A 254 -13.72 2.51 -5.02
C ILE A 254 -13.64 2.77 -6.53
N PRO A 255 -14.05 3.98 -6.99
CA PRO A 255 -14.20 4.30 -8.42
C PRO A 255 -12.92 4.88 -9.00
N SER A 256 -11.77 4.32 -8.66
CA SER A 256 -10.45 4.84 -9.05
C SER A 256 -10.32 4.96 -10.58
N ARG A 257 -9.86 6.12 -11.06
CA ARG A 257 -9.41 6.31 -12.44
C ARG A 257 -7.96 5.89 -12.63
N TRP A 258 -7.21 5.88 -11.53
CA TRP A 258 -5.83 5.44 -11.54
C TRP A 258 -5.74 3.93 -11.46
N ASP A 259 -4.76 3.36 -12.17
CA ASP A 259 -4.44 1.93 -12.07
C ASP A 259 -3.88 1.61 -10.69
N GLU A 260 -4.71 0.99 -9.86
CA GLU A 260 -4.34 0.62 -8.51
C GLU A 260 -3.34 -0.54 -8.53
N PRO A 261 -2.23 -0.46 -7.80
CA PRO A 261 -1.29 -1.58 -7.72
C PRO A 261 -1.92 -2.87 -7.17
N PHE A 262 -2.87 -2.74 -6.25
CA PHE A 262 -3.66 -3.82 -5.69
C PHE A 262 -5.06 -3.35 -5.30
N GLY A 263 -5.17 -2.37 -4.39
CA GLY A 263 -6.45 -1.85 -3.90
C GLY A 263 -6.79 -2.32 -2.49
N ARG A 264 -5.90 -2.04 -1.53
CA ARG A 264 -6.10 -2.41 -0.13
C ARG A 264 -7.47 -2.00 0.42
N THR A 265 -8.00 -0.85 -0.01
CA THR A 265 -9.32 -0.36 0.42
C THR A 265 -10.45 -1.31 0.01
N ALA A 266 -10.39 -1.90 -1.19
CA ALA A 266 -11.37 -2.88 -1.65
C ALA A 266 -11.28 -4.18 -0.83
N LEU A 267 -10.07 -4.66 -0.54
CA LEU A 267 -9.85 -5.80 0.35
C LEU A 267 -10.41 -5.54 1.75
N GLU A 268 -10.14 -4.36 2.32
CA GLU A 268 -10.61 -3.95 3.64
C GLU A 268 -12.13 -3.91 3.71
N SER A 269 -12.78 -3.29 2.74
CA SER A 269 -14.25 -3.18 2.70
C SER A 269 -14.94 -4.54 2.52
N SER A 270 -14.48 -5.35 1.57
CA SER A 270 -14.99 -6.71 1.35
C SER A 270 -14.85 -7.58 2.59
N SER A 271 -13.66 -7.57 3.22
CA SER A 271 -13.38 -8.36 4.43
C SER A 271 -14.25 -7.94 5.62
N ARG A 272 -14.87 -6.78 5.57
CA ARG A 272 -15.81 -6.26 6.59
C ARG A 272 -17.27 -6.41 6.17
N GLY A 273 -17.53 -7.13 5.05
CA GLY A 273 -18.87 -7.46 4.57
C GLY A 273 -19.61 -6.30 3.91
N CYS A 274 -18.90 -5.32 3.34
CA CYS A 274 -19.52 -4.34 2.45
C CYS A 274 -19.81 -4.97 1.09
N ALA A 275 -20.95 -4.63 0.47
CA ALA A 275 -21.11 -4.76 -0.96
C ALA A 275 -20.14 -3.77 -1.64
N THR A 276 -19.09 -4.31 -2.26
CA THR A 276 -17.98 -3.49 -2.77
C THR A 276 -18.15 -3.22 -4.26
N ILE A 277 -18.15 -1.95 -4.66
CA ILE A 277 -18.19 -1.50 -6.06
C ILE A 277 -16.83 -0.95 -6.42
N ILE A 278 -16.20 -1.49 -7.47
CA ILE A 278 -14.84 -1.12 -7.89
C ILE A 278 -14.79 -0.77 -9.38
N SER A 279 -13.84 0.07 -9.76
CA SER A 279 -13.49 0.26 -11.16
C SER A 279 -12.58 -0.89 -11.66
N ASN A 280 -12.58 -1.12 -12.97
CA ASN A 280 -11.67 -2.08 -13.61
C ASN A 280 -10.31 -1.42 -13.89
N LYS A 281 -9.50 -1.18 -12.83
CA LYS A 281 -8.23 -0.45 -12.90
C LYS A 281 -7.10 -1.14 -12.15
N GLY A 282 -6.04 -1.48 -12.91
CA GLY A 282 -4.84 -2.11 -12.34
C GLY A 282 -5.11 -3.46 -11.69
N GLY A 283 -4.51 -3.69 -10.53
CA GLY A 283 -4.73 -4.89 -9.69
C GLY A 283 -5.98 -4.83 -8.81
N LEU A 284 -6.85 -3.83 -8.98
CA LEU A 284 -8.03 -3.65 -8.13
C LEU A 284 -9.02 -4.84 -8.24
N THR A 285 -9.14 -5.42 -9.44
CA THR A 285 -10.00 -6.58 -9.70
C THR A 285 -9.47 -7.89 -9.10
N GLU A 286 -8.22 -7.89 -8.63
CA GLU A 286 -7.60 -9.07 -7.99
C GLU A 286 -7.86 -9.12 -6.46
N THR A 287 -8.49 -8.08 -5.90
CA THR A 287 -8.64 -7.94 -4.44
C THR A 287 -9.79 -8.76 -3.87
N THR A 288 -10.83 -8.99 -4.64
CA THR A 288 -12.03 -9.72 -4.21
C THR A 288 -12.82 -10.24 -5.43
N ASN A 289 -13.33 -11.45 -5.32
CA ASN A 289 -14.12 -12.08 -6.37
C ASN A 289 -15.59 -11.63 -6.37
N ASP A 290 -16.06 -11.04 -5.26
CA ASP A 290 -17.48 -10.71 -5.04
C ASP A 290 -17.79 -9.22 -5.28
N ALA A 291 -16.84 -8.44 -5.82
CA ALA A 291 -17.08 -7.04 -6.11
C ALA A 291 -17.90 -6.83 -7.38
N ILE A 292 -18.72 -5.79 -7.36
CA ILE A 292 -19.36 -5.26 -8.56
C ILE A 292 -18.31 -4.45 -9.32
N VAL A 293 -17.87 -4.95 -10.48
CA VAL A 293 -16.88 -4.28 -11.31
C VAL A 293 -17.57 -3.37 -12.33
N LEU A 294 -17.23 -2.07 -12.29
CA LEU A 294 -17.74 -1.09 -13.25
C LEU A 294 -17.13 -1.36 -14.64
N LYS A 295 -17.98 -1.65 -15.64
CA LYS A 295 -17.55 -2.04 -17.00
C LYS A 295 -17.01 -0.87 -17.85
N LYS A 296 -17.38 0.37 -17.54
CA LYS A 296 -16.88 1.56 -18.24
C LYS A 296 -15.72 2.20 -17.50
N SER A 297 -14.64 2.53 -18.22
CA SER A 297 -13.62 3.48 -17.73
C SER A 297 -14.21 4.88 -17.79
N PHE A 298 -14.14 5.61 -16.70
CA PHE A 298 -14.57 7.01 -16.59
C PHE A 298 -13.38 7.94 -16.78
#